data_b5a11ebbf8ee31d7d10b0dd768cc5d57
#
_entry.id   b5a11ebbf8ee31d7d10b0dd768cc5d57
#
_cell.length_a   1.000
_cell.length_b   1.000
_cell.length_c   1.000
_cell.angle_alpha   90.00
_cell.angle_beta   90.00
_cell.angle_gamma   90.00
#
_symmetry.space_group_name_H-M   'P 1'
#
loop_
_entity.id
_entity.type
_entity.pdbx_description
1 polymer ?
#
loop_
_entity_poly.entity_id
_entity_poly.type
_entity_poly.pdbx_seq_one_letter_code
_entity_poly.pdbx_strand_id
1 'polypeptide(L)'
;MEDIHHPVLNNNSIFKVYQSKDESFLYSILAALYSNKIDRRSFHRPSAYEKYKKTLNIKNINFPIRNKDIVPFLQNNPKLSIAIRLFDSVVISEKDMRIYEYKVIGKSSQVINILFHKYYRNKKTLYHFFG
;
A
#
# COMPACT_ATOMS: atom_id res chain seq x y z
N MET A 1 2.14 0.95 16.13
CA MET A 1 1.29 0.64 14.99
C MET A 1 0.18 1.68 14.88
N GLU A 2 -0.10 2.14 13.69
CA GLU A 2 -1.14 3.12 13.46
C GLU A 2 -2.38 2.44 12.90
N ASP A 3 -3.53 2.73 13.50
CA ASP A 3 -4.79 2.19 13.06
C ASP A 3 -5.49 3.09 12.07
N ILE A 4 -6.32 2.49 11.26
CA ILE A 4 -7.23 3.21 10.38
C ILE A 4 -8.47 3.52 11.19
N HIS A 5 -8.72 4.81 11.40
CA HIS A 5 -9.78 5.24 12.33
C HIS A 5 -11.18 5.25 11.73
N HIS A 6 -11.30 5.36 10.41
CA HIS A 6 -12.61 5.40 9.78
C HIS A 6 -13.14 3.98 9.53
N PRO A 7 -14.41 3.69 9.89
CA PRO A 7 -14.96 2.33 9.73
C PRO A 7 -14.90 1.78 8.31
N VAL A 8 -15.01 2.61 7.29
CA VAL A 8 -14.95 2.17 5.90
C VAL A 8 -13.59 1.55 5.57
N LEU A 9 -12.51 2.03 6.20
CA LEU A 9 -11.16 1.52 5.97
C LEU A 9 -10.91 0.17 6.65
N ASN A 10 -11.85 -0.31 7.46
CA ASN A 10 -11.77 -1.64 8.06
C ASN A 10 -12.48 -2.70 7.22
N ASN A 11 -12.81 -2.38 5.98
CA ASN A 11 -13.43 -3.29 5.04
C ASN A 11 -12.48 -4.42 4.65
N ASN A 12 -13.02 -5.62 4.41
CA ASN A 12 -12.25 -6.80 4.00
C ASN A 12 -11.57 -6.65 2.65
N SER A 13 -11.98 -5.70 1.81
CA SER A 13 -11.33 -5.44 0.53
C SER A 13 -10.02 -4.66 0.69
N ILE A 14 -9.72 -4.16 1.88
CA ILE A 14 -8.51 -3.42 2.16
C ILE A 14 -7.57 -4.29 2.99
N PHE A 15 -6.42 -4.64 2.40
CA PHE A 15 -5.43 -5.49 3.06
C PHE A 15 -4.48 -4.64 3.88
N LYS A 16 -4.52 -4.82 5.19
CA LYS A 16 -3.66 -4.10 6.12
C LYS A 16 -2.57 -5.03 6.64
N VAL A 17 -1.32 -4.59 6.53
CA VAL A 17 -0.19 -5.32 7.12
C VAL A 17 0.34 -4.47 8.28
N TYR A 18 0.33 -5.05 9.46
CA TYR A 18 0.78 -4.36 10.67
C TYR A 18 2.30 -4.35 10.73
N GLN A 19 2.91 -3.18 10.57
CA GLN A 19 4.35 -3.03 10.60
C GLN A 19 4.72 -1.82 11.49
N SER A 20 5.91 -1.85 12.06
CA SER A 20 6.38 -0.81 12.98
C SER A 20 7.35 0.18 12.35
N LYS A 21 7.76 -0.07 11.10
CA LYS A 21 8.74 0.75 10.38
C LYS A 21 8.09 1.36 9.16
N ASP A 22 7.99 2.59 8.97
CA ASP A 22 7.36 3.34 7.89
C ASP A 22 7.45 2.71 6.48
N GLU A 23 7.09 1.43 6.37
CA GLU A 23 7.22 0.62 5.16
C GLU A 23 5.87 0.15 4.60
N SER A 24 4.79 0.86 4.94
CA SER A 24 3.45 0.43 4.52
C SER A 24 3.32 0.30 3.00
N PHE A 25 4.01 1.14 2.22
CA PHE A 25 3.98 1.03 0.76
C PHE A 25 4.57 -0.31 0.30
N LEU A 26 5.72 -0.70 0.85
CA LEU A 26 6.34 -1.98 0.48
C LEU A 26 5.42 -3.15 0.80
N TYR A 27 4.82 -3.16 1.98
CA TYR A 27 3.93 -4.26 2.37
C TYR A 27 2.64 -4.26 1.56
N SER A 28 2.15 -3.10 1.12
CA SER A 28 0.98 -3.06 0.23
C SER A 28 1.29 -3.69 -1.13
N ILE A 29 2.48 -3.45 -1.67
CA ILE A 29 2.93 -4.08 -2.90
C ILE A 29 3.11 -5.58 -2.71
N LEU A 30 3.73 -5.99 -1.60
CA LEU A 30 3.94 -7.41 -1.31
C LEU A 30 2.60 -8.14 -1.14
N ALA A 31 1.64 -7.51 -0.47
CA ALA A 31 0.30 -8.10 -0.33
C ALA A 31 -0.35 -8.29 -1.70
N ALA A 32 -0.25 -7.29 -2.56
CA ALA A 32 -0.83 -7.38 -3.91
C ALA A 32 -0.21 -8.48 -4.75
N LEU A 33 1.12 -8.67 -4.63
CA LEU A 33 1.84 -9.63 -5.47
C LEU A 33 1.80 -11.05 -4.93
N TYR A 34 1.80 -11.21 -3.60
CA TYR A 34 2.06 -12.51 -2.96
C TYR A 34 0.97 -13.01 -2.02
N SER A 35 -0.14 -12.29 -1.87
CA SER A 35 -1.21 -12.71 -0.96
C SER A 35 -1.75 -14.10 -1.30
N ASN A 36 -1.74 -14.48 -2.58
CA ASN A 36 -2.18 -15.80 -3.01
C ASN A 36 -1.24 -16.93 -2.57
N LYS A 37 -0.04 -16.60 -2.09
CA LYS A 37 0.96 -17.55 -1.60
C LYS A 37 1.08 -17.56 -0.08
N ILE A 38 0.25 -16.80 0.61
CA ILE A 38 0.28 -16.62 2.05
C ILE A 38 -1.05 -17.06 2.63
N ASP A 39 -0.99 -17.78 3.76
CA ASP A 39 -2.19 -18.17 4.49
C ASP A 39 -3.00 -16.93 4.85
N ARG A 40 -4.29 -16.98 4.59
CA ARG A 40 -5.20 -15.86 4.83
C ARG A 40 -5.11 -15.33 6.26
N ARG A 41 -4.87 -16.21 7.22
CA ARG A 41 -4.73 -15.83 8.63
C ARG A 41 -3.46 -15.03 8.90
N SER A 42 -2.53 -15.01 7.96
CA SER A 42 -1.25 -14.32 8.11
C SER A 42 -1.13 -13.07 7.26
N PHE A 43 -2.17 -12.67 6.54
CA PHE A 43 -2.13 -11.49 5.64
C PHE A 43 -1.70 -10.21 6.34
N HIS A 44 -2.01 -10.06 7.61
CA HIS A 44 -1.69 -8.85 8.39
C HIS A 44 -0.31 -8.89 9.05
N ARG A 45 0.39 -10.01 8.96
CA ARG A 45 1.67 -10.21 9.65
C ARG A 45 2.84 -9.84 8.74
N PRO A 46 3.69 -8.87 9.10
CA PRO A 46 4.84 -8.53 8.27
C PRO A 46 5.80 -9.70 8.08
N SER A 47 5.92 -10.58 9.07
CA SER A 47 6.80 -11.75 8.96
C SER A 47 6.45 -12.68 7.80
N ALA A 48 5.17 -12.72 7.40
CA ALA A 48 4.75 -13.54 6.27
C ALA A 48 5.32 -13.07 4.93
N TYR A 49 5.72 -11.80 4.85
CA TYR A 49 6.22 -11.19 3.63
C TYR A 49 7.74 -11.00 3.59
N GLU A 50 8.44 -11.29 4.68
CA GLU A 50 9.87 -10.99 4.80
C GLU A 50 10.73 -11.60 3.68
N LYS A 51 10.45 -12.84 3.31
CA LYS A 51 11.21 -13.52 2.25
C LYS A 51 10.99 -12.88 0.87
N TYR A 52 9.84 -12.27 0.67
CA TYR A 52 9.51 -11.59 -0.58
C TYR A 52 10.01 -10.15 -0.60
N LYS A 53 10.11 -9.52 0.56
CA LYS A 53 10.61 -8.16 0.69
C LYS A 53 12.00 -8.01 0.10
N LYS A 54 12.83 -9.04 0.23
CA LYS A 54 14.20 -9.04 -0.28
C LYS A 54 14.27 -8.96 -1.80
N THR A 55 13.18 -9.26 -2.50
CA THR A 55 13.14 -9.19 -3.97
C THR A 55 12.94 -7.77 -4.48
N LEU A 56 12.57 -6.83 -3.63
CA LEU A 56 12.31 -5.45 -4.00
C LEU A 56 13.59 -4.62 -3.92
N ASN A 57 13.86 -3.85 -4.96
CA ASN A 57 14.99 -2.92 -4.99
C ASN A 57 14.55 -1.56 -4.46
N ILE A 58 15.04 -1.20 -3.28
CA ILE A 58 14.69 0.05 -2.61
C ILE A 58 15.87 1.03 -2.57
N LYS A 59 16.85 0.82 -3.43
CA LYS A 59 18.02 1.69 -3.50
C LYS A 59 17.62 3.14 -3.80
N ASN A 60 18.14 4.06 -3.01
CA ASN A 60 17.86 5.50 -3.11
C ASN A 60 16.40 5.87 -2.86
N ILE A 61 15.65 5.00 -2.18
CA ILE A 61 14.28 5.29 -1.76
C ILE A 61 14.30 5.67 -0.29
N ASN A 62 13.72 6.82 0.02
CA ASN A 62 13.61 7.32 1.38
C ASN A 62 12.32 6.84 2.02
N PHE A 63 12.36 6.56 3.32
CA PHE A 63 11.20 6.15 4.09
C PHE A 63 10.85 7.24 5.11
N PRO A 64 9.56 7.50 5.35
CA PRO A 64 8.40 6.85 4.71
C PRO A 64 8.29 7.24 3.23
N ILE A 65 7.85 6.29 2.42
CA ILE A 65 7.63 6.52 0.99
C ILE A 65 6.45 7.49 0.82
N ARG A 66 6.62 8.46 -0.08
CA ARG A 66 5.57 9.40 -0.46
C ARG A 66 5.14 9.13 -1.89
N ASN A 67 4.01 9.71 -2.30
CA ASN A 67 3.51 9.49 -3.66
C ASN A 67 4.56 9.81 -4.73
N LYS A 68 5.40 10.80 -4.50
CA LYS A 68 6.45 11.18 -5.44
C LYS A 68 7.56 10.13 -5.57
N ASP A 69 7.67 9.22 -4.61
CA ASP A 69 8.70 8.18 -4.61
C ASP A 69 8.26 6.92 -5.35
N ILE A 70 7.00 6.84 -5.77
CA ILE A 70 6.47 5.66 -6.46
C ILE A 70 7.09 5.49 -7.83
N VAL A 71 7.29 6.58 -8.59
CA VAL A 71 7.93 6.49 -9.91
C VAL A 71 9.35 5.95 -9.79
N PRO A 72 10.22 6.49 -8.91
CA PRO A 72 11.55 5.91 -8.70
C PRO A 72 11.50 4.44 -8.27
N PHE A 73 10.53 4.07 -7.42
CA PHE A 73 10.37 2.68 -7.00
C PHE A 73 10.08 1.77 -8.20
N LEU A 74 9.17 2.17 -9.09
CA LEU A 74 8.86 1.38 -10.27
C LEU A 74 10.05 1.30 -11.22
N GLN A 75 10.81 2.37 -11.35
CA GLN A 75 12.02 2.40 -12.17
C GLN A 75 13.10 1.46 -11.63
N ASN A 76 13.18 1.33 -10.31
CA ASN A 76 14.12 0.39 -9.68
C ASN A 76 13.69 -1.07 -9.85
N ASN A 77 12.42 -1.32 -10.13
CA ASN A 77 11.84 -2.66 -10.13
C ASN A 77 11.10 -2.98 -11.44
N PRO A 78 11.78 -2.86 -12.59
CA PRO A 78 11.11 -3.07 -13.88
C PRO A 78 10.61 -4.51 -14.06
N LYS A 79 11.23 -5.48 -13.38
CA LYS A 79 10.82 -6.89 -13.47
C LYS A 79 9.45 -7.16 -12.90
N LEU A 80 8.94 -6.27 -12.04
CA LEU A 80 7.59 -6.42 -11.50
C LEU A 80 6.53 -6.22 -12.58
N SER A 81 6.82 -5.39 -13.58
CA SER A 81 5.92 -5.12 -14.72
C SER A 81 4.53 -4.72 -14.25
N ILE A 82 4.47 -3.77 -13.31
CA ILE A 82 3.20 -3.33 -12.73
C ILE A 82 3.00 -1.83 -12.93
N ALA A 83 1.73 -1.44 -12.99
CA ALA A 83 1.30 -0.07 -12.83
C ALA A 83 0.55 0.05 -11.52
N ILE A 84 0.54 1.23 -10.93
CA ILE A 84 -0.11 1.45 -9.65
C ILE A 84 -1.24 2.44 -9.86
N ARG A 85 -2.44 2.02 -9.48
CA ARG A 85 -3.61 2.90 -9.43
C ARG A 85 -3.78 3.35 -8.00
N LEU A 86 -3.52 4.62 -7.76
CA LEU A 86 -3.67 5.20 -6.43
C LEU A 86 -5.10 5.64 -6.19
N PHE A 87 -5.60 5.34 -5.01
CA PHE A 87 -6.89 5.81 -4.53
C PHE A 87 -6.68 6.69 -3.32
N ASP A 88 -7.44 7.77 -3.25
CA ASP A 88 -7.50 8.62 -2.08
C ASP A 88 -8.89 8.49 -1.46
N SER A 89 -9.07 9.10 -0.30
CA SER A 89 -10.32 9.02 0.42
C SER A 89 -10.74 10.41 0.91
N VAL A 90 -12.05 10.62 0.94
CA VAL A 90 -12.65 11.84 1.49
C VAL A 90 -13.65 11.42 2.55
N VAL A 91 -13.46 11.91 3.77
CA VAL A 91 -14.39 11.68 4.87
C VAL A 91 -15.60 12.60 4.69
N ILE A 92 -16.77 12.01 4.55
CA ILE A 92 -18.03 12.75 4.40
C ILE A 92 -18.68 12.93 5.76
N SER A 93 -18.64 11.90 6.61
CA SER A 93 -19.19 11.91 7.96
C SER A 93 -18.47 10.85 8.79
N GLU A 94 -18.84 10.74 10.08
CA GLU A 94 -18.26 9.72 10.96
C GLU A 94 -18.46 8.30 10.43
N LYS A 95 -19.51 8.07 9.66
CA LYS A 95 -19.87 6.73 9.17
C LYS A 95 -19.70 6.58 7.66
N ASP A 96 -19.31 7.63 6.97
CA ASP A 96 -19.24 7.61 5.51
C ASP A 96 -17.93 8.20 5.00
N MET A 97 -17.30 7.48 4.09
CA MET A 97 -16.07 7.87 3.44
C MET A 97 -16.14 7.46 1.97
N ARG A 98 -15.80 8.38 1.10
CA ARG A 98 -15.73 8.08 -0.34
C ARG A 98 -14.30 7.81 -0.73
N ILE A 99 -14.07 6.70 -1.42
CA ILE A 99 -12.79 6.33 -2.00
C ILE A 99 -12.87 6.58 -3.50
N TYR A 100 -11.88 7.26 -4.05
CA TYR A 100 -11.87 7.62 -5.46
C TYR A 100 -10.48 7.47 -6.07
N GLU A 101 -10.44 7.20 -7.38
CA GLU A 101 -9.18 7.09 -8.09
C GLU A 101 -8.50 8.46 -8.13
N TYR A 102 -7.25 8.49 -7.68
CA TYR A 102 -6.46 9.71 -7.64
C TYR A 102 -5.56 9.83 -8.87
N LYS A 103 -4.84 8.74 -9.21
CA LYS A 103 -3.79 8.80 -10.24
C LYS A 103 -3.36 7.39 -10.62
N VAL A 104 -3.01 7.19 -11.88
CA VAL A 104 -2.36 5.94 -12.33
C VAL A 104 -0.91 6.24 -12.65
N ILE A 105 0.00 5.43 -12.13
CA ILE A 105 1.43 5.55 -12.34
C ILE A 105 1.93 4.28 -13.04
N GLY A 106 2.63 4.44 -14.16
CA GLY A 106 3.12 3.33 -14.96
C GLY A 106 2.18 2.97 -16.08
N LYS A 107 2.62 2.05 -16.96
CA LYS A 107 1.90 1.70 -18.19
C LYS A 107 1.74 0.20 -18.39
N SER A 108 1.86 -0.57 -17.34
CA SER A 108 1.70 -2.03 -17.44
C SER A 108 0.22 -2.41 -17.51
N SER A 109 -0.06 -3.56 -18.14
CA SER A 109 -1.39 -4.14 -18.13
C SER A 109 -1.77 -4.72 -16.76
N GLN A 110 -0.76 -5.09 -15.96
CA GLN A 110 -1.00 -5.53 -14.58
C GLN A 110 -1.07 -4.29 -13.68
N VAL A 111 -2.25 -4.00 -13.17
CA VAL A 111 -2.49 -2.82 -12.34
C VAL A 111 -2.77 -3.25 -10.91
N ILE A 112 -2.06 -2.63 -9.97
CA ILE A 112 -2.26 -2.86 -8.54
C ILE A 112 -2.95 -1.63 -7.96
N ASN A 113 -4.06 -1.85 -7.26
CA ASN A 113 -4.80 -0.79 -6.61
C ASN A 113 -4.26 -0.56 -5.21
N ILE A 114 -3.84 0.66 -4.92
CA ILE A 114 -3.29 1.05 -3.63
C ILE A 114 -4.10 2.23 -3.09
N LEU A 115 -4.64 2.08 -1.89
CA LEU A 115 -5.28 3.17 -1.17
C LEU A 115 -4.23 3.85 -0.31
N PHE A 116 -4.09 5.17 -0.43
CA PHE A 116 -3.26 5.91 0.50
C PHE A 116 -4.12 6.77 1.43
N HIS A 117 -3.61 6.94 2.65
CA HIS A 117 -4.30 7.67 3.70
C HIS A 117 -3.28 8.51 4.46
N LYS A 118 -3.54 9.82 4.56
CA LYS A 118 -2.65 10.73 5.27
C LYS A 118 -3.11 10.90 6.71
N TYR A 119 -2.18 10.69 7.63
CA TYR A 119 -2.41 10.93 9.05
C TYR A 119 -2.02 12.36 9.40
N TYR A 120 -2.98 13.13 9.89
CA TYR A 120 -2.72 14.53 10.25
C TYR A 120 -1.75 14.69 11.41
N ARG A 121 -1.85 13.82 12.41
CA ARG A 121 -1.08 13.97 13.65
C ARG A 121 0.42 13.84 13.47
N ASN A 122 0.87 12.93 12.61
CA ASN A 122 2.29 12.66 12.41
C ASN A 122 2.74 12.88 10.97
N LYS A 123 1.88 13.39 10.12
CA LYS A 123 2.16 13.71 8.72
C LYS A 123 2.64 12.49 7.91
N LYS A 124 2.30 11.30 8.34
CA LYS A 124 2.63 10.07 7.60
C LYS A 124 1.56 9.73 6.58
N THR A 125 2.00 9.08 5.50
CA THR A 125 1.10 8.49 4.52
C THR A 125 1.16 6.98 4.68
N LEU A 126 0.01 6.35 4.87
CA LEU A 126 -0.12 4.90 4.94
C LEU A 126 -0.66 4.38 3.62
N TYR A 127 -0.17 3.24 3.20
CA TYR A 127 -0.57 2.60 1.95
C TYR A 127 -1.13 1.21 2.25
N HIS A 128 -2.22 0.87 1.58
CA HIS A 128 -2.87 -0.44 1.73
C HIS A 128 -3.25 -0.98 0.36
N PHE A 129 -3.04 -2.28 0.16
CA PHE A 129 -3.55 -2.95 -1.03
C PHE A 129 -5.06 -2.93 -0.98
N PHE A 130 -5.65 -2.51 -2.09
CA PHE A 130 -7.09 -2.34 -2.22
C PHE A 130 -7.60 -3.29 -3.30
N GLY A 131 -8.31 -4.29 -2.88
CA GLY A 131 -8.82 -5.33 -3.78
C GLY A 131 -10.25 -5.16 -4.20
#